data_5b7d7f2b50c78360314f16799eb76dd8
#
_entry.id   5b7d7f2b50c78360314f16799eb76dd8
#
_cell.length_a   1.000
_cell.length_b   1.000
_cell.length_c   1.000
_cell.angle_alpha   90.00
_cell.angle_beta   90.00
_cell.angle_gamma   90.00
#
_symmetry.space_group_name_H-M   'P 1'
#
loop_
_entity.id
_entity.type
_entity.pdbx_description
1 polymer ?
#
loop_
_entity_poly.entity_id
_entity_poly.type
_entity_poly.pdbx_seq_one_letter_code
_entity_poly.pdbx_strand_id
1 'polypeptide(L)'
;MDIVPEITRQSIYNLVKNDKREDGRQLTEYRDITIETNVISKAEGSARVTLGGTQVIVGIKPQLGSPFPDTPELGVLMTNCEMLPMADPNFEPGPPSDDSIELARVVDRGIRESELVELDKLCVEEGKHVWMLFIDLHIIDNCGNLFDACELAVMAALKSTKLPVASIVDEEVVLSEDETFDLPINNELALCTFVKIGDKMVLDPTLDEERVASARLNVGVTKDGRICSMQKGGSQPFNKEELLSAVNVAVSKTKELIEHL
;
A
#
# COMPACT_ATOMS: atom_id res chain seq x y z
N MET A 1 -6.99 13.65 17.63
CA MET A 1 -5.97 13.06 18.55
C MET A 1 -6.71 12.07 19.43
N ASP A 2 -6.55 10.79 19.17
CA ASP A 2 -7.23 9.73 19.91
C ASP A 2 -6.72 9.72 21.37
N ILE A 3 -7.67 9.81 22.29
CA ILE A 3 -7.35 9.74 23.73
C ILE A 3 -7.26 8.26 24.11
N VAL A 4 -6.04 7.74 24.13
CA VAL A 4 -5.81 6.39 24.69
C VAL A 4 -5.85 6.48 26.21
N PRO A 5 -6.67 5.66 26.88
CA PRO A 5 -6.65 5.60 28.35
C PRO A 5 -5.24 5.30 28.86
N GLU A 6 -4.82 6.01 29.91
CA GLU A 6 -3.46 5.88 30.45
C GLU A 6 -3.16 4.43 30.90
N ILE A 7 -4.17 3.70 31.35
CA ILE A 7 -4.05 2.27 31.71
C ILE A 7 -3.67 1.42 30.50
N THR A 8 -4.33 1.64 29.36
CA THR A 8 -4.04 0.91 28.11
C THR A 8 -2.62 1.24 27.63
N ARG A 9 -2.26 2.52 27.62
CA ARG A 9 -0.91 2.97 27.28
C ARG A 9 0.15 2.29 28.11
N GLN A 10 -0.03 2.28 29.44
CA GLN A 10 0.91 1.69 30.39
C GLN A 10 1.00 0.16 30.20
N SER A 11 -0.14 -0.49 29.94
CA SER A 11 -0.19 -1.94 29.66
C SER A 11 0.63 -2.30 28.43
N ILE A 12 0.37 -1.65 27.29
CA ILE A 12 1.08 -1.90 26.03
C ILE A 12 2.58 -1.62 26.19
N TYR A 13 2.92 -0.49 26.84
CA TYR A 13 4.33 -0.15 27.09
C TYR A 13 5.04 -1.23 27.90
N ASN A 14 4.40 -1.74 28.96
CA ASN A 14 4.97 -2.79 29.82
C ASN A 14 5.10 -4.14 29.10
N LEU A 15 4.12 -4.49 28.23
CA LEU A 15 4.19 -5.70 27.43
C LEU A 15 5.36 -5.62 26.43
N VAL A 16 5.43 -4.56 25.64
CA VAL A 16 6.47 -4.37 24.63
C VAL A 16 7.87 -4.29 25.23
N LYS A 17 8.01 -3.63 26.39
CA LYS A 17 9.27 -3.59 27.16
C LYS A 17 9.79 -4.99 27.51
N ASN A 18 8.89 -5.96 27.73
CA ASN A 18 9.20 -7.35 28.06
C ASN A 18 9.16 -8.27 26.81
N ASP A 19 9.29 -7.72 25.60
CA ASP A 19 9.26 -8.43 24.32
C ASP A 19 7.96 -9.24 24.11
N LYS A 20 6.83 -8.70 24.59
CA LYS A 20 5.49 -9.30 24.46
C LYS A 20 4.53 -8.33 23.81
N ARG A 21 3.50 -8.88 23.18
CA ARG A 21 2.36 -8.13 22.61
C ARG A 21 1.06 -8.65 23.24
N GLU A 22 0.01 -7.85 23.15
CA GLU A 22 -1.30 -8.21 23.70
C GLU A 22 -1.90 -9.43 23.02
N ASP A 23 -1.70 -9.57 21.71
CA ASP A 23 -2.15 -10.69 20.89
C ASP A 23 -1.21 -11.92 20.93
N GLY A 24 -0.10 -11.84 21.67
CA GLY A 24 0.84 -12.94 21.87
C GLY A 24 1.91 -13.11 20.78
N ARG A 25 1.88 -12.30 19.70
CA ARG A 25 2.90 -12.33 18.62
C ARG A 25 4.27 -11.85 19.12
N GLN A 26 5.31 -12.22 18.39
CA GLN A 26 6.64 -11.63 18.52
C GLN A 26 6.65 -10.18 18.00
N LEU A 27 7.64 -9.37 18.41
CA LEU A 27 7.72 -7.96 17.97
C LEU A 27 7.92 -7.79 16.45
N THR A 28 8.40 -8.82 15.76
CA THR A 28 8.68 -8.84 14.31
C THR A 28 7.82 -9.84 13.55
N GLU A 29 6.64 -10.16 14.06
CA GLU A 29 5.71 -11.12 13.47
C GLU A 29 4.47 -10.41 12.92
N TYR A 30 4.04 -10.82 11.71
CA TYR A 30 2.80 -10.35 11.10
C TYR A 30 1.58 -11.09 11.64
N ARG A 31 0.41 -10.44 11.59
CA ARG A 31 -0.90 -11.08 11.70
C ARG A 31 -1.14 -11.98 10.49
N ASP A 32 -2.14 -12.83 10.58
CA ASP A 32 -2.58 -13.66 9.45
C ASP A 32 -2.97 -12.77 8.27
N ILE A 33 -2.53 -13.16 7.07
CA ILE A 33 -2.77 -12.46 5.83
C ILE A 33 -3.63 -13.32 4.92
N THR A 34 -4.70 -12.75 4.39
CA THR A 34 -5.52 -13.39 3.35
C THR A 34 -5.69 -12.41 2.19
N ILE A 35 -5.45 -12.89 0.98
CA ILE A 35 -5.56 -12.11 -0.26
C ILE A 35 -6.54 -12.79 -1.21
N GLU A 36 -7.54 -12.05 -1.67
CA GLU A 36 -8.51 -12.46 -2.67
C GLU A 36 -8.43 -11.52 -3.87
N THR A 37 -8.22 -12.05 -5.05
CA THR A 37 -8.16 -11.25 -6.30
C THR A 37 -9.46 -11.34 -7.08
N ASN A 38 -9.67 -10.38 -8.00
CA ASN A 38 -10.86 -10.31 -8.87
C ASN A 38 -12.19 -10.23 -8.11
N VAL A 39 -12.20 -9.51 -6.98
CA VAL A 39 -13.38 -9.36 -6.10
C VAL A 39 -14.41 -8.36 -6.62
N ILE A 40 -14.03 -7.48 -7.57
CA ILE A 40 -14.90 -6.47 -8.19
C ILE A 40 -15.03 -6.76 -9.67
N SER A 41 -16.20 -7.19 -10.12
CA SER A 41 -16.46 -7.61 -11.51
C SER A 41 -16.41 -6.47 -12.55
N LYS A 42 -16.43 -5.21 -12.13
CA LYS A 42 -16.41 -4.03 -13.01
C LYS A 42 -15.07 -3.33 -13.05
N ALA A 43 -14.13 -3.74 -12.21
CA ALA A 43 -12.75 -3.29 -12.23
C ALA A 43 -11.95 -4.25 -13.12
N GLU A 44 -11.00 -3.73 -13.86
CA GLU A 44 -10.09 -4.50 -14.71
C GLU A 44 -9.05 -5.28 -13.90
N GLY A 45 -8.80 -4.85 -12.66
CA GLY A 45 -8.09 -5.57 -11.63
C GLY A 45 -8.67 -5.23 -10.27
N SER A 46 -8.69 -6.16 -9.35
CA SER A 46 -9.13 -5.89 -7.97
C SER A 46 -8.63 -6.93 -7.00
N ALA A 47 -8.45 -6.49 -5.75
CA ALA A 47 -8.09 -7.38 -4.66
C ALA A 47 -8.71 -6.93 -3.34
N ARG A 48 -8.92 -7.89 -2.45
CA ARG A 48 -9.20 -7.68 -1.04
C ARG A 48 -8.05 -8.27 -0.24
N VAL A 49 -7.54 -7.51 0.69
CA VAL A 49 -6.57 -7.97 1.69
C VAL A 49 -7.18 -7.88 3.07
N THR A 50 -7.03 -8.97 3.82
CA THR A 50 -7.32 -9.02 5.26
C THR A 50 -6.01 -9.27 5.98
N LEU A 51 -5.60 -8.32 6.84
CA LEU A 51 -4.42 -8.38 7.69
C LEU A 51 -4.87 -8.38 9.15
N GLY A 52 -5.01 -9.58 9.74
CA GLY A 52 -5.70 -9.74 11.01
C GLY A 52 -7.14 -9.24 10.92
N GLY A 53 -7.48 -8.16 11.65
CA GLY A 53 -8.79 -7.50 11.56
C GLY A 53 -8.87 -6.39 10.52
N THR A 54 -7.74 -5.89 10.02
CA THR A 54 -7.71 -4.83 9.02
C THR A 54 -8.14 -5.34 7.65
N GLN A 55 -9.08 -4.65 6.99
CA GLN A 55 -9.59 -5.04 5.67
C GLN A 55 -9.51 -3.87 4.70
N VAL A 56 -8.94 -4.13 3.53
CA VAL A 56 -8.80 -3.18 2.43
C VAL A 56 -9.27 -3.80 1.13
N ILE A 57 -9.99 -3.03 0.32
CA ILE A 57 -10.35 -3.39 -1.05
C ILE A 57 -9.72 -2.39 -2.00
N VAL A 58 -9.14 -2.89 -3.07
CA VAL A 58 -8.57 -2.08 -4.16
C VAL A 58 -9.24 -2.43 -5.48
N GLY A 59 -9.58 -1.40 -6.24
CA GLY A 59 -10.01 -1.51 -7.63
C GLY A 59 -9.07 -0.77 -8.57
N ILE A 60 -8.75 -1.38 -9.71
CA ILE A 60 -7.96 -0.75 -10.77
C ILE A 60 -8.87 -0.45 -11.94
N LYS A 61 -8.88 0.81 -12.37
CA LYS A 61 -9.64 1.26 -13.53
C LYS A 61 -8.73 1.94 -14.56
N PRO A 62 -8.48 1.33 -15.72
CA PRO A 62 -7.76 1.97 -16.81
C PRO A 62 -8.67 2.93 -17.58
N GLN A 63 -8.09 4.04 -18.02
CA GLN A 63 -8.72 4.99 -18.93
C GLN A 63 -7.69 5.49 -19.94
N LEU A 64 -8.10 5.72 -21.17
CA LEU A 64 -7.24 6.44 -22.12
C LEU A 64 -7.28 7.94 -21.81
N GLY A 65 -6.10 8.55 -21.85
CA GLY A 65 -5.94 9.98 -21.64
C GLY A 65 -4.69 10.52 -22.26
N SER A 66 -4.45 11.83 -22.07
CA SER A 66 -3.22 12.47 -22.55
C SER A 66 -2.10 12.30 -21.52
N PRO A 67 -0.86 12.03 -21.96
CA PRO A 67 0.29 11.95 -21.06
C PRO A 67 0.62 13.32 -20.48
N PHE A 68 1.49 13.32 -19.45
CA PHE A 68 2.08 14.56 -18.95
C PHE A 68 3.05 15.14 -20.01
N PRO A 69 3.14 16.49 -20.15
CA PRO A 69 3.98 17.11 -21.16
C PRO A 69 5.48 16.82 -21.03
N ASP A 70 5.94 16.48 -19.86
CA ASP A 70 7.34 16.14 -19.53
C ASP A 70 7.67 14.65 -19.73
N THR A 71 6.64 13.80 -19.86
CA THR A 71 6.79 12.35 -20.06
C THR A 71 5.79 11.84 -21.10
N PRO A 72 5.90 12.28 -22.37
CA PRO A 72 4.89 12.02 -23.42
C PRO A 72 4.78 10.53 -23.82
N GLU A 73 5.77 9.73 -23.47
CA GLU A 73 5.86 8.29 -23.75
C GLU A 73 5.45 7.39 -22.58
N LEU A 74 5.06 7.96 -21.44
CA LEU A 74 4.75 7.17 -20.25
C LEU A 74 3.25 7.17 -19.93
N GLY A 75 2.74 6.01 -19.52
CA GLY A 75 1.44 5.89 -18.86
C GLY A 75 1.37 6.65 -17.53
N VAL A 76 0.17 6.84 -17.04
CA VAL A 76 -0.07 7.63 -15.81
C VAL A 76 -0.65 6.74 -14.72
N LEU A 77 -0.13 6.87 -13.50
CA LEU A 77 -0.71 6.27 -12.29
C LEU A 77 -1.39 7.35 -11.46
N MET A 78 -2.58 7.05 -10.94
CA MET A 78 -3.32 7.91 -10.03
C MET A 78 -3.83 7.06 -8.87
N THR A 79 -3.33 7.32 -7.67
CA THR A 79 -3.69 6.57 -6.47
C THR A 79 -4.56 7.43 -5.55
N ASN A 80 -5.75 6.95 -5.23
CA ASN A 80 -6.68 7.58 -4.30
C ASN A 80 -6.97 6.63 -3.14
N CYS A 81 -7.25 7.18 -1.96
CA CYS A 81 -7.63 6.41 -0.79
C CYS A 81 -8.88 7.01 -0.13
N GLU A 82 -9.89 6.18 0.07
CA GLU A 82 -11.08 6.52 0.82
C GLU A 82 -11.12 5.77 2.16
N MET A 83 -11.15 6.54 3.24
CA MET A 83 -11.33 6.06 4.60
C MET A 83 -12.82 6.13 4.95
N LEU A 84 -13.50 4.98 4.91
CA LEU A 84 -14.94 4.92 5.11
C LEU A 84 -15.30 5.03 6.60
N PRO A 85 -16.34 5.79 6.98
CA PRO A 85 -16.80 5.91 8.36
C PRO A 85 -17.19 4.58 9.03
N MET A 86 -17.48 3.57 8.23
CA MET A 86 -17.75 2.23 8.74
C MET A 86 -16.50 1.50 9.27
N ALA A 87 -15.32 1.92 8.80
CA ALA A 87 -14.05 1.26 9.12
C ALA A 87 -13.45 1.70 10.46
N ASP A 88 -13.68 2.96 10.84
CA ASP A 88 -13.20 3.52 12.12
C ASP A 88 -14.12 4.68 12.54
N PRO A 89 -14.49 4.80 13.83
CA PRO A 89 -15.30 5.91 14.34
C PRO A 89 -14.72 7.31 14.08
N ASN A 90 -13.40 7.40 13.86
CA ASN A 90 -12.71 8.67 13.61
C ASN A 90 -12.68 9.05 12.12
N PHE A 91 -13.12 8.17 11.24
CA PHE A 91 -13.19 8.48 9.80
C PHE A 91 -14.46 9.26 9.49
N GLU A 92 -14.29 10.48 9.02
CA GLU A 92 -15.39 11.38 8.68
C GLU A 92 -15.67 11.35 7.18
N PRO A 93 -16.96 11.39 6.77
CA PRO A 93 -17.30 11.55 5.35
C PRO A 93 -16.96 12.97 4.89
N GLY A 94 -16.37 13.10 3.70
CA GLY A 94 -16.03 14.41 3.17
C GLY A 94 -14.81 14.41 2.25
N PRO A 95 -14.15 15.54 2.09
CA PRO A 95 -12.91 15.61 1.33
C PRO A 95 -11.83 14.74 1.99
N PRO A 96 -10.82 14.29 1.22
CA PRO A 96 -9.75 13.45 1.75
C PRO A 96 -9.06 14.07 2.97
N SER A 97 -8.92 13.29 4.04
CA SER A 97 -8.18 13.68 5.24
C SER A 97 -6.67 13.68 4.99
N ASP A 98 -5.90 14.33 5.87
CA ASP A 98 -4.44 14.29 5.81
C ASP A 98 -3.90 12.86 5.88
N ASP A 99 -4.53 11.99 6.68
CA ASP A 99 -4.16 10.58 6.82
C ASP A 99 -4.44 9.80 5.53
N SER A 100 -5.58 10.04 4.86
CA SER A 100 -5.89 9.37 3.58
C SER A 100 -4.94 9.81 2.48
N ILE A 101 -4.57 11.10 2.46
CA ILE A 101 -3.60 11.65 1.50
C ILE A 101 -2.21 11.05 1.78
N GLU A 102 -1.77 10.99 3.05
CA GLU A 102 -0.49 10.37 3.40
C GLU A 102 -0.45 8.91 2.95
N LEU A 103 -1.49 8.14 3.27
CA LEU A 103 -1.59 6.72 2.91
C LEU A 103 -1.50 6.52 1.39
N ALA A 104 -2.33 7.23 0.61
CA ALA A 104 -2.30 7.16 -0.84
C ALA A 104 -0.92 7.51 -1.42
N ARG A 105 -0.27 8.57 -0.89
CA ARG A 105 1.05 9.01 -1.38
C ARG A 105 2.19 8.05 -1.01
N VAL A 106 2.12 7.38 0.14
CA VAL A 106 3.15 6.40 0.54
C VAL A 106 3.07 5.17 -0.34
N VAL A 107 1.85 4.67 -0.59
CA VAL A 107 1.59 3.55 -1.51
C VAL A 107 2.00 3.93 -2.95
N ASP A 108 1.55 5.07 -3.47
CA ASP A 108 1.92 5.55 -4.81
C ASP A 108 3.44 5.65 -5.00
N ARG A 109 4.16 6.14 -3.98
CA ARG A 109 5.62 6.22 -4.03
C ARG A 109 6.25 4.83 -4.06
N GLY A 110 5.74 3.86 -3.31
CA GLY A 110 6.20 2.47 -3.35
C GLY A 110 6.14 1.93 -4.78
N ILE A 111 5.02 2.10 -5.45
CA ILE A 111 4.78 1.63 -6.81
C ILE A 111 5.71 2.32 -7.82
N ARG A 112 5.85 3.64 -7.75
CA ARG A 112 6.66 4.42 -8.70
C ARG A 112 8.16 4.17 -8.53
N GLU A 113 8.66 4.25 -7.30
CA GLU A 113 10.10 4.13 -7.04
C GLU A 113 10.62 2.69 -7.14
N SER A 114 9.72 1.71 -7.10
CA SER A 114 10.06 0.31 -7.38
C SER A 114 10.12 0.01 -8.88
N GLU A 115 9.63 0.94 -9.73
CA GLU A 115 9.44 0.69 -11.18
C GLU A 115 8.58 -0.57 -11.41
N LEU A 116 7.56 -0.74 -10.56
CA LEU A 116 6.71 -1.92 -10.55
C LEU A 116 5.99 -2.14 -11.88
N VAL A 117 5.38 -1.08 -12.41
CA VAL A 117 4.67 -1.08 -13.67
C VAL A 117 5.57 -0.48 -14.76
N GLU A 118 5.70 -1.18 -15.88
CA GLU A 118 6.43 -0.68 -17.06
C GLU A 118 5.56 0.37 -17.78
N LEU A 119 5.65 1.62 -17.33
CA LEU A 119 4.81 2.72 -17.81
C LEU A 119 5.02 3.05 -19.30
N ASP A 120 6.19 2.76 -19.85
CA ASP A 120 6.50 2.90 -21.27
C ASP A 120 5.63 1.99 -22.15
N LYS A 121 5.29 0.80 -21.66
CA LYS A 121 4.40 -0.14 -22.36
C LYS A 121 2.92 0.26 -22.32
N LEU A 122 2.58 1.28 -21.54
CA LEU A 122 1.24 1.84 -21.45
C LEU A 122 1.02 3.01 -22.44
N CYS A 123 2.00 3.34 -23.26
CA CYS A 123 1.89 4.31 -24.33
C CYS A 123 1.20 3.69 -25.54
N VAL A 124 0.11 4.31 -26.03
CA VAL A 124 -0.61 3.92 -27.24
C VAL A 124 -0.16 4.78 -28.42
N GLU A 125 -0.04 6.09 -28.22
CA GLU A 125 0.48 7.07 -29.18
C GLU A 125 1.22 8.16 -28.42
N GLU A 126 2.52 8.27 -28.66
CA GLU A 126 3.39 9.24 -28.00
C GLU A 126 2.84 10.68 -28.09
N GLY A 127 2.75 11.34 -26.96
CA GLY A 127 2.26 12.72 -26.83
C GLY A 127 0.74 12.90 -26.99
N LYS A 128 -0.03 11.86 -27.31
CA LYS A 128 -1.47 11.95 -27.50
C LYS A 128 -2.26 11.03 -26.60
N HIS A 129 -1.96 9.72 -26.62
CA HIS A 129 -2.77 8.70 -25.97
C HIS A 129 -1.92 7.72 -25.16
N VAL A 130 -2.18 7.68 -23.86
CA VAL A 130 -1.58 6.72 -22.91
C VAL A 130 -2.65 6.10 -22.03
N TRP A 131 -2.37 4.93 -21.48
CA TRP A 131 -3.18 4.37 -20.42
C TRP A 131 -2.93 5.12 -19.10
N MET A 132 -3.99 5.57 -18.49
CA MET A 132 -4.05 6.12 -17.14
C MET A 132 -4.66 5.07 -16.22
N LEU A 133 -3.95 4.63 -15.20
CA LEU A 133 -4.43 3.66 -14.22
C LEU A 133 -4.90 4.39 -12.97
N PHE A 134 -6.18 4.31 -12.68
CA PHE A 134 -6.77 4.77 -11.44
C PHE A 134 -6.76 3.62 -10.44
N ILE A 135 -6.07 3.83 -9.33
CA ILE A 135 -5.91 2.89 -8.23
C ILE A 135 -6.73 3.41 -7.06
N ASP A 136 -7.89 2.83 -6.83
CA ASP A 136 -8.82 3.25 -5.81
C ASP A 136 -8.77 2.30 -4.61
N LEU A 137 -8.27 2.83 -3.47
CA LEU A 137 -8.20 2.11 -2.21
C LEU A 137 -9.38 2.47 -1.32
N HIS A 138 -10.06 1.46 -0.81
CA HIS A 138 -11.16 1.61 0.14
C HIS A 138 -10.85 0.85 1.42
N ILE A 139 -10.78 1.58 2.54
CA ILE A 139 -10.58 0.99 3.86
C ILE A 139 -11.94 0.52 4.39
N ILE A 140 -12.07 -0.78 4.61
CA ILE A 140 -13.32 -1.43 5.03
C ILE A 140 -13.35 -1.65 6.54
N ASP A 141 -12.18 -1.97 7.14
CA ASP A 141 -12.03 -2.15 8.59
C ASP A 141 -10.62 -1.74 9.01
N ASN A 142 -10.50 -0.97 10.11
CA ASN A 142 -9.22 -0.46 10.61
C ASN A 142 -8.86 -1.05 11.98
N CYS A 143 -7.99 -2.03 11.96
CA CYS A 143 -7.39 -2.62 13.16
C CYS A 143 -5.86 -2.36 13.22
N GLY A 144 -5.40 -1.28 12.60
CA GLY A 144 -4.00 -0.87 12.50
C GLY A 144 -3.27 -1.41 11.28
N ASN A 145 -2.14 -0.81 10.96
CA ASN A 145 -1.25 -1.13 9.83
C ASN A 145 -1.92 -1.07 8.45
N LEU A 146 -2.61 0.03 8.20
CA LEU A 146 -3.23 0.28 6.90
C LEU A 146 -2.19 0.35 5.76
N PHE A 147 -0.97 0.82 6.03
CA PHE A 147 0.07 0.97 5.01
C PHE A 147 0.44 -0.35 4.35
N ASP A 148 0.76 -1.37 5.14
CA ASP A 148 1.16 -2.69 4.62
C ASP A 148 -0.03 -3.40 3.95
N ALA A 149 -1.22 -3.30 4.56
CA ALA A 149 -2.44 -3.89 4.01
C ALA A 149 -2.81 -3.27 2.65
N CYS A 150 -2.70 -1.93 2.52
CA CYS A 150 -2.95 -1.21 1.27
C CYS A 150 -1.95 -1.56 0.19
N GLU A 151 -0.65 -1.59 0.51
CA GLU A 151 0.39 -1.93 -0.46
C GLU A 151 0.21 -3.36 -1.00
N LEU A 152 -0.06 -4.34 -0.13
CA LEU A 152 -0.35 -5.71 -0.53
C LEU A 152 -1.60 -5.80 -1.41
N ALA A 153 -2.65 -5.04 -1.07
CA ALA A 153 -3.88 -5.03 -1.85
C ALA A 153 -3.68 -4.41 -3.24
N VAL A 154 -2.90 -3.32 -3.34
CA VAL A 154 -2.56 -2.71 -4.63
C VAL A 154 -1.70 -3.66 -5.46
N MET A 155 -0.70 -4.28 -4.84
CA MET A 155 0.16 -5.24 -5.53
C MET A 155 -0.64 -6.41 -6.12
N ALA A 156 -1.54 -7.00 -5.33
CA ALA A 156 -2.40 -8.10 -5.77
C ALA A 156 -3.40 -7.66 -6.87
N ALA A 157 -3.97 -6.44 -6.75
CA ALA A 157 -4.87 -5.89 -7.75
C ALA A 157 -4.14 -5.62 -9.07
N LEU A 158 -2.96 -5.01 -9.05
CA LEU A 158 -2.15 -4.76 -10.26
C LEU A 158 -1.77 -6.07 -10.96
N LYS A 159 -1.36 -7.10 -10.21
CA LYS A 159 -1.06 -8.44 -10.78
C LYS A 159 -2.27 -9.10 -11.45
N SER A 160 -3.48 -8.78 -10.99
CA SER A 160 -4.72 -9.33 -11.58
C SER A 160 -5.29 -8.49 -12.73
N THR A 161 -4.69 -7.31 -13.01
CA THR A 161 -5.21 -6.33 -13.96
C THR A 161 -4.98 -6.77 -15.40
N LYS A 162 -6.05 -6.69 -16.20
CA LYS A 162 -6.01 -6.90 -17.65
C LYS A 162 -6.52 -5.65 -18.38
N LEU A 163 -5.75 -5.19 -19.36
CA LEU A 163 -6.08 -4.03 -20.16
C LEU A 163 -6.64 -4.45 -21.51
N PRO A 164 -7.66 -3.78 -22.05
CA PRO A 164 -8.08 -4.01 -23.43
C PRO A 164 -6.97 -3.56 -24.41
N VAL A 165 -6.86 -4.28 -25.52
CA VAL A 165 -5.91 -3.90 -26.59
C VAL A 165 -6.43 -2.64 -27.26
N ALA A 166 -5.58 -1.60 -27.33
CA ALA A 166 -5.86 -0.35 -28.03
C ALA A 166 -5.17 -0.36 -29.40
N SER A 167 -5.89 0.03 -30.45
CA SER A 167 -5.36 0.19 -31.80
C SER A 167 -5.75 1.55 -32.37
N ILE A 168 -4.92 2.09 -33.27
CA ILE A 168 -5.19 3.36 -33.95
C ILE A 168 -5.76 3.06 -35.31
N VAL A 169 -7.00 3.49 -35.57
CA VAL A 169 -7.70 3.36 -36.84
C VAL A 169 -8.22 4.74 -37.24
N ASP A 170 -7.82 5.21 -38.40
CA ASP A 170 -8.22 6.52 -38.97
C ASP A 170 -8.02 7.71 -37.99
N GLU A 171 -6.88 7.73 -37.28
CA GLU A 171 -6.50 8.71 -36.25
C GLU A 171 -7.34 8.65 -34.94
N GLU A 172 -8.24 7.69 -34.82
CA GLU A 172 -9.01 7.43 -33.59
C GLU A 172 -8.49 6.18 -32.87
N VAL A 173 -8.50 6.20 -31.54
CA VAL A 173 -8.14 5.03 -30.75
C VAL A 173 -9.37 4.15 -30.56
N VAL A 174 -9.25 2.91 -31.04
CA VAL A 174 -10.31 1.90 -30.90
C VAL A 174 -9.85 0.85 -29.90
N LEU A 175 -10.69 0.57 -28.91
CA LEU A 175 -10.45 -0.50 -27.92
C LEU A 175 -11.09 -1.80 -28.41
N SER A 176 -10.34 -2.90 -28.30
CA SER A 176 -10.87 -4.23 -28.54
C SER A 176 -11.83 -4.63 -27.41
N GLU A 177 -12.99 -5.20 -27.77
CA GLU A 177 -13.95 -5.76 -26.79
C GLU A 177 -13.53 -7.17 -26.33
N ASP A 178 -12.81 -7.91 -27.17
CA ASP A 178 -12.50 -9.33 -26.95
C ASP A 178 -11.04 -9.59 -26.58
N GLU A 179 -10.13 -8.70 -26.95
CA GLU A 179 -8.69 -8.89 -26.72
C GLU A 179 -8.19 -8.04 -25.55
N THR A 180 -7.56 -8.71 -24.60
CA THR A 180 -6.92 -8.07 -23.44
C THR A 180 -5.49 -8.54 -23.30
N PHE A 181 -4.66 -7.75 -22.64
CA PHE A 181 -3.31 -8.11 -22.23
C PHE A 181 -3.11 -7.90 -20.75
N ASP A 182 -2.23 -8.68 -20.12
CA ASP A 182 -1.90 -8.52 -18.72
C ASP A 182 -1.10 -7.24 -18.50
N LEU A 183 -1.37 -6.52 -17.41
CA LEU A 183 -0.59 -5.33 -17.06
C LEU A 183 0.91 -5.68 -16.97
N PRO A 184 1.80 -4.95 -17.66
CA PRO A 184 3.23 -5.22 -17.63
C PRO A 184 3.83 -4.89 -16.27
N ILE A 185 4.03 -5.92 -15.44
CA ILE A 185 4.64 -5.85 -14.10
C ILE A 185 6.09 -6.31 -14.19
N ASN A 186 7.01 -5.44 -13.78
CA ASN A 186 8.45 -5.70 -13.82
C ASN A 186 8.99 -6.23 -12.49
N ASN A 187 8.38 -5.86 -11.37
CA ASN A 187 8.86 -6.20 -10.04
C ASN A 187 7.70 -6.52 -9.09
N GLU A 188 8.03 -6.93 -7.88
CA GLU A 188 7.10 -7.07 -6.77
C GLU A 188 7.70 -6.35 -5.56
N LEU A 189 6.85 -5.73 -4.76
CA LEU A 189 7.26 -5.04 -3.56
C LEU A 189 6.33 -5.36 -2.40
N ALA A 190 6.82 -5.15 -1.19
CA ALA A 190 6.00 -5.06 0.01
C ALA A 190 6.49 -3.92 0.89
N LEU A 191 5.55 -3.31 1.60
CA LEU A 191 5.83 -2.32 2.62
C LEU A 191 5.86 -3.00 3.97
N CYS A 192 6.81 -2.60 4.83
CA CYS A 192 6.93 -3.05 6.21
C CYS A 192 6.84 -1.84 7.13
N THR A 193 5.81 -1.82 7.97
CA THR A 193 5.55 -0.73 8.91
C THR A 193 6.00 -1.10 10.31
N PHE A 194 6.87 -0.27 10.85
CA PHE A 194 7.38 -0.36 12.21
C PHE A 194 6.89 0.83 13.03
N VAL A 195 6.49 0.57 14.27
CA VAL A 195 6.24 1.62 15.25
C VAL A 195 7.22 1.52 16.41
N LYS A 196 7.57 2.70 16.99
CA LYS A 196 8.43 2.80 18.14
C LYS A 196 7.61 2.99 19.39
N ILE A 197 7.73 2.03 20.32
CA ILE A 197 7.09 2.07 21.64
C ILE A 197 8.19 1.95 22.69
N GLY A 198 8.48 3.04 23.40
CA GLY A 198 9.65 3.13 24.26
C GLY A 198 10.94 2.98 23.46
N ASP A 199 11.76 2.01 23.84
CA ASP A 199 13.04 1.69 23.18
C ASP A 199 12.95 0.50 22.21
N LYS A 200 11.73 0.02 21.95
CA LYS A 200 11.50 -1.14 21.08
C LYS A 200 10.80 -0.75 19.79
N MET A 201 11.07 -1.52 18.75
CA MET A 201 10.34 -1.45 17.49
C MET A 201 9.41 -2.65 17.35
N VAL A 202 8.19 -2.39 16.91
CA VAL A 202 7.14 -3.38 16.67
C VAL A 202 6.75 -3.33 15.21
N LEU A 203 6.82 -4.46 14.53
CA LEU A 203 6.38 -4.66 13.15
C LEU A 203 4.89 -5.01 13.14
N ASP A 204 4.18 -4.61 12.10
CA ASP A 204 2.74 -4.83 11.94
C ASP A 204 1.95 -4.45 13.18
N PRO A 205 1.91 -3.14 13.52
CA PRO A 205 1.25 -2.68 14.74
C PRO A 205 -0.26 -2.88 14.69
N THR A 206 -0.84 -3.20 15.83
CA THR A 206 -2.28 -3.08 16.03
C THR A 206 -2.67 -1.62 16.19
N LEU A 207 -3.96 -1.30 16.07
CA LEU A 207 -4.46 0.07 16.21
C LEU A 207 -4.08 0.70 17.58
N ASP A 208 -4.14 -0.06 18.65
CA ASP A 208 -3.77 0.43 19.98
C ASP A 208 -2.25 0.63 20.12
N GLU A 209 -1.44 -0.20 19.47
CA GLU A 209 0.02 0.00 19.39
C GLU A 209 0.38 1.25 18.60
N GLU A 210 -0.32 1.52 17.47
CA GLU A 210 -0.15 2.77 16.69
C GLU A 210 -0.48 4.00 17.53
N ARG A 211 -1.59 3.96 18.27
CA ARG A 211 -2.05 5.07 19.13
C ARG A 211 -1.09 5.41 20.28
N VAL A 212 -0.33 4.44 20.78
CA VAL A 212 0.66 4.66 21.86
C VAL A 212 2.08 4.88 21.31
N ALA A 213 2.30 4.64 20.05
CA ALA A 213 3.59 4.78 19.40
C ALA A 213 4.09 6.23 19.39
N SER A 214 5.38 6.40 19.59
CA SER A 214 6.05 7.70 19.54
C SER A 214 6.56 8.08 18.14
N ALA A 215 6.77 7.07 17.29
CA ALA A 215 7.18 7.23 15.90
C ALA A 215 6.79 6.01 15.08
N ARG A 216 6.65 6.23 13.75
CA ARG A 216 6.40 5.20 12.74
C ARG A 216 7.49 5.27 11.67
N LEU A 217 7.88 4.13 11.14
CA LEU A 217 8.77 3.99 9.99
C LEU A 217 8.19 2.96 9.03
N ASN A 218 7.90 3.40 7.81
CA ASN A 218 7.51 2.53 6.71
C ASN A 218 8.74 2.29 5.83
N VAL A 219 9.00 1.03 5.44
CA VAL A 219 10.13 0.64 4.59
C VAL A 219 9.60 -0.21 3.45
N GLY A 220 9.64 0.32 2.23
CA GLY A 220 9.28 -0.39 1.00
C GLY A 220 10.47 -1.11 0.44
N VAL A 221 10.34 -2.42 0.21
CA VAL A 221 11.40 -3.28 -0.29
C VAL A 221 10.87 -4.11 -1.46
N THR A 222 11.64 -4.16 -2.53
CA THR A 222 11.35 -4.99 -3.70
C THR A 222 11.77 -6.44 -3.48
N LYS A 223 11.26 -7.35 -4.29
CA LYS A 223 11.55 -8.80 -4.20
C LYS A 223 13.05 -9.14 -4.25
N ASP A 224 13.82 -8.36 -5.00
CA ASP A 224 15.27 -8.46 -5.12
C ASP A 224 16.05 -7.88 -3.92
N GLY A 225 15.32 -7.30 -2.94
CA GLY A 225 15.89 -6.75 -1.70
C GLY A 225 16.35 -5.29 -1.80
N ARG A 226 15.99 -4.57 -2.87
CA ARG A 226 16.26 -3.15 -3.03
C ARG A 226 15.23 -2.34 -2.22
N ILE A 227 15.71 -1.36 -1.44
CA ILE A 227 14.84 -0.40 -0.76
C ILE A 227 14.38 0.62 -1.79
N CYS A 228 13.07 0.73 -2.01
CA CYS A 228 12.47 1.67 -2.96
C CYS A 228 11.87 2.89 -2.28
N SER A 229 11.36 2.75 -1.05
CA SER A 229 10.76 3.88 -0.34
C SER A 229 10.99 3.79 1.17
N MET A 230 11.05 4.95 1.80
CA MET A 230 11.04 5.07 3.26
C MET A 230 10.21 6.29 3.67
N GLN A 231 9.33 6.12 4.64
CA GLN A 231 8.55 7.22 5.21
C GLN A 231 8.59 7.15 6.74
N LYS A 232 8.93 8.29 7.35
CA LYS A 232 8.94 8.44 8.82
C LYS A 232 7.76 9.30 9.25
N GLY A 233 6.98 8.81 10.22
CA GLY A 233 5.90 9.54 10.89
C GLY A 233 6.15 9.68 12.40
N GLY A 234 5.32 10.50 13.07
CA GLY A 234 5.42 10.75 14.51
C GLY A 234 6.54 11.72 14.92
N SER A 235 6.67 12.00 16.22
CA SER A 235 7.53 13.06 16.74
C SER A 235 8.94 12.61 17.14
N GLN A 236 9.09 11.36 17.56
CA GLN A 236 10.38 10.85 18.05
C GLN A 236 11.32 10.42 16.92
N PRO A 237 12.63 10.55 17.10
CA PRO A 237 13.63 10.09 16.11
C PRO A 237 13.87 8.59 16.20
N PHE A 238 14.37 8.04 15.11
CA PHE A 238 15.05 6.74 15.07
C PHE A 238 16.56 6.95 15.07
N ASN A 239 17.30 6.18 15.84
CA ASN A 239 18.75 6.17 15.76
C ASN A 239 19.23 5.29 14.58
N LYS A 240 20.53 5.32 14.29
CA LYS A 240 21.10 4.58 13.16
C LYS A 240 20.93 3.06 13.29
N GLU A 241 21.06 2.53 14.50
CA GLU A 241 20.98 1.09 14.76
C GLU A 241 19.53 0.60 14.59
N GLU A 242 18.54 1.38 15.06
CA GLU A 242 17.12 1.13 14.87
C GLU A 242 16.76 1.12 13.38
N LEU A 243 17.23 2.10 12.59
CA LEU A 243 17.00 2.16 11.15
C LEU A 243 17.57 0.95 10.42
N LEU A 244 18.82 0.59 10.72
CA LEU A 244 19.46 -0.57 10.09
C LEU A 244 18.77 -1.89 10.47
N SER A 245 18.32 -2.00 11.73
CA SER A 245 17.55 -3.15 12.19
C SER A 245 16.22 -3.27 11.46
N ALA A 246 15.47 -2.16 11.34
CA ALA A 246 14.20 -2.12 10.61
C ALA A 246 14.38 -2.54 9.14
N VAL A 247 15.38 -2.00 8.46
CA VAL A 247 15.69 -2.36 7.07
C VAL A 247 16.00 -3.84 6.92
N ASN A 248 16.84 -4.41 7.79
CA ASN A 248 17.20 -5.82 7.72
C ASN A 248 15.96 -6.73 7.93
N VAL A 249 15.10 -6.36 8.89
CA VAL A 249 13.84 -7.09 9.11
C VAL A 249 12.93 -6.93 7.90
N ALA A 250 12.76 -5.73 7.34
CA ALA A 250 11.94 -5.48 6.16
C ALA A 250 12.39 -6.32 4.96
N VAL A 251 13.70 -6.38 4.65
CA VAL A 251 14.25 -7.20 3.56
C VAL A 251 13.93 -8.69 3.75
N SER A 252 13.95 -9.18 4.99
CA SER A 252 13.59 -10.57 5.28
C SER A 252 12.07 -10.79 5.12
N LYS A 253 11.26 -9.89 5.69
CA LYS A 253 9.79 -10.02 5.71
C LYS A 253 9.14 -9.78 4.35
N THR A 254 9.71 -8.95 3.50
CA THR A 254 9.24 -8.76 2.13
C THR A 254 9.14 -10.08 1.36
N LYS A 255 10.08 -10.99 1.55
CA LYS A 255 10.04 -12.30 0.88
C LYS A 255 8.85 -13.13 1.35
N GLU A 256 8.57 -13.14 2.66
CA GLU A 256 7.42 -13.82 3.23
C GLU A 256 6.10 -13.18 2.73
N LEU A 257 6.02 -11.85 2.70
CA LEU A 257 4.82 -11.12 2.25
C LEU A 257 4.50 -11.35 0.77
N ILE A 258 5.52 -11.37 -0.08
CA ILE A 258 5.36 -11.61 -1.52
C ILE A 258 4.90 -13.04 -1.83
N GLU A 259 5.19 -14.02 -0.97
CA GLU A 259 4.69 -15.40 -1.13
C GLU A 259 3.17 -15.50 -1.00
N HIS A 260 2.50 -14.51 -0.41
CA HIS A 260 1.04 -14.43 -0.35
C HIS A 260 0.39 -13.87 -1.63
N LEU A 261 1.16 -13.20 -2.51
CA LEU A 261 0.73 -12.59 -3.76
C LEU A 261 0.74 -13.59 -4.91
#